data_66dd57073ec537fefd646cab9c92ef32
#
_entry.id   66dd57073ec537fefd646cab9c92ef32
#
_cell.length_a   1.000
_cell.length_b   1.000
_cell.length_c   1.000
_cell.angle_alpha   90.00
_cell.angle_beta   90.00
_cell.angle_gamma   90.00
#
_symmetry.space_group_name_H-M   'P 1'
#
loop_
_entity.id
_entity.type
_entity.pdbx_description
1 polymer ?
#
loop_
_entity_poly.entity_id
_entity_poly.type
_entity_poly.pdbx_seq_one_letter_code
_entity_poly.pdbx_strand_id
1 'polypeptide(L)'
;MPFITDGEFRREYWHLDFLADIGGVKKVTSKEWSVKFKDSSPKANTIIINDKICFNKNHPFLQDFKFLTSLIEAKNAKMTIPSPSMLHLIPCVRAQNYTPIEIYKDNDEIYKDIAQTYIDFMNEFYKLGCRHLQLDDTSWGEFCDKEKRKSYAKRGINLDLIQEKYVWVINEIVKAKPKDLILSMHICRGNFRSTWFSSGGYESVAEVLFGKCNIDMFFLEYDNDRSGGFEPLKFIKNQKVVLGLITTKFPELEDKEIVKKRIFEATKFIPLNQLLLSTQCGFSSTEEGNNLSIDEQWEKINLVKEIAI
;
A
#
# COMPACT_ATOMS: atom_id res chain seq x y z
N MET A 1 11.27 17.92 0.63
CA MET A 1 10.23 16.90 0.35
C MET A 1 8.96 17.63 -0.01
N PRO A 2 8.24 17.24 -1.08
CA PRO A 2 7.05 17.96 -1.49
C PRO A 2 5.84 17.70 -0.59
N PHE A 3 5.81 16.57 0.15
CA PHE A 3 4.67 16.19 0.97
C PHE A 3 5.10 15.70 2.36
N ILE A 4 4.25 15.95 3.35
CA ILE A 4 4.45 15.60 4.76
C ILE A 4 3.25 14.75 5.21
N THR A 5 3.51 13.65 5.91
CA THR A 5 2.50 12.78 6.56
C THR A 5 2.46 13.06 8.06
N ASP A 6 1.49 12.47 8.76
CA ASP A 6 1.44 12.48 10.22
C ASP A 6 2.40 11.48 10.88
N GLY A 7 3.20 10.75 10.07
CA GLY A 7 4.11 9.70 10.53
C GLY A 7 3.41 8.45 11.04
N GLU A 8 2.09 8.37 10.96
CA GLU A 8 1.25 7.25 11.41
C GLU A 8 1.36 6.94 12.91
N PHE A 9 1.86 7.87 13.72
CA PHE A 9 2.12 7.70 15.17
C PHE A 9 0.90 7.34 16.00
N ARG A 10 -0.33 7.54 15.48
CA ARG A 10 -1.57 7.20 16.17
C ARG A 10 -2.05 5.79 15.90
N ARG A 11 -1.36 5.02 15.02
CA ARG A 11 -1.77 3.70 14.55
C ARG A 11 -1.02 2.61 15.32
N GLU A 12 -1.74 1.67 15.94
CA GLU A 12 -1.16 0.41 16.43
C GLU A 12 -0.78 -0.49 15.24
N TYR A 13 -1.71 -0.60 14.28
CA TYR A 13 -1.49 -1.28 13.00
C TYR A 13 -1.94 -0.38 11.86
N TRP A 14 -1.02 0.00 10.97
CA TRP A 14 -1.25 0.95 9.88
C TRP A 14 -2.51 0.66 9.05
N HIS A 15 -2.93 -0.60 8.90
CA HIS A 15 -4.07 -1.01 8.09
C HIS A 15 -5.31 -1.38 8.92
N LEU A 16 -5.15 -2.14 10.02
CA LEU A 16 -6.29 -2.63 10.79
C LEU A 16 -7.06 -1.50 11.47
N ASP A 17 -6.37 -0.47 11.94
CA ASP A 17 -6.99 0.65 12.63
C ASP A 17 -7.85 1.49 11.68
N PHE A 18 -7.48 1.59 10.39
CA PHE A 18 -8.35 2.20 9.40
C PHE A 18 -9.52 1.27 9.02
N LEU A 19 -9.20 0.03 8.66
CA LEU A 19 -10.20 -0.90 8.12
C LEU A 19 -11.29 -1.25 9.13
N ALA A 20 -10.96 -1.32 10.42
CA ALA A 20 -11.90 -1.68 11.48
C ALA A 20 -12.94 -0.59 11.80
N ASP A 21 -12.67 0.67 11.42
CA ASP A 21 -13.59 1.80 11.60
C ASP A 21 -14.43 2.10 10.34
N ILE A 22 -14.31 1.27 9.29
CA ILE A 22 -15.25 1.28 8.17
C ILE A 22 -16.57 0.68 8.61
N GLY A 23 -17.70 1.30 8.22
CA GLY A 23 -19.03 0.74 8.51
C GLY A 23 -19.17 -0.67 7.93
N GLY A 24 -19.74 -1.59 8.70
CA GLY A 24 -19.89 -3.00 8.34
C GLY A 24 -18.63 -3.87 8.51
N VAL A 25 -17.56 -3.32 9.09
CA VAL A 25 -16.30 -4.03 9.36
C VAL A 25 -16.03 -4.07 10.87
N LYS A 26 -15.47 -5.17 11.37
CA LYS A 26 -15.15 -5.33 12.79
C LYS A 26 -13.78 -5.97 12.99
N LYS A 27 -12.97 -5.39 13.91
CA LYS A 27 -11.72 -5.98 14.39
C LYS A 27 -12.03 -7.18 15.29
N VAL A 28 -11.35 -8.28 15.07
CA VAL A 28 -11.45 -9.50 15.86
C VAL A 28 -10.08 -10.11 16.08
N THR A 29 -9.92 -10.93 17.13
CA THR A 29 -8.70 -11.71 17.33
C THR A 29 -8.88 -13.08 16.68
N SER A 30 -8.02 -13.40 15.71
CA SER A 30 -8.02 -14.73 15.07
C SER A 30 -7.53 -15.78 16.06
N LYS A 31 -8.23 -16.92 16.12
CA LYS A 31 -7.79 -18.10 16.87
C LYS A 31 -6.96 -19.06 16.02
N GLU A 32 -6.99 -18.91 14.71
CA GLU A 32 -6.50 -19.92 13.76
C GLU A 32 -5.19 -19.56 13.08
N TRP A 33 -4.83 -18.27 12.97
CA TRP A 33 -3.60 -17.86 12.29
C TRP A 33 -3.16 -16.44 12.65
N SER A 34 -1.85 -16.21 12.58
CA SER A 34 -1.23 -14.88 12.53
C SER A 34 -0.43 -14.74 11.24
N VAL A 35 -0.24 -13.51 10.80
CA VAL A 35 0.68 -13.23 9.69
C VAL A 35 2.09 -13.60 10.15
N LYS A 36 2.78 -14.47 9.38
CA LYS A 36 4.15 -14.87 9.67
C LYS A 36 5.11 -13.99 8.88
N PHE A 37 5.90 -13.19 9.57
CA PHE A 37 7.10 -12.56 9.05
C PHE A 37 8.28 -13.52 9.15
N LYS A 38 9.38 -13.21 8.49
CA LYS A 38 10.54 -14.12 8.37
C LYS A 38 11.01 -14.70 9.73
N ASP A 39 11.03 -13.89 10.79
CA ASP A 39 11.56 -14.30 12.10
C ASP A 39 10.63 -13.92 13.26
N SER A 40 9.37 -13.55 12.99
CA SER A 40 8.43 -13.11 14.02
C SER A 40 6.98 -13.18 13.57
N SER A 41 6.07 -13.16 14.55
CA SER A 41 4.63 -13.12 14.31
C SER A 41 3.99 -12.04 15.18
N PRO A 42 3.31 -11.04 14.60
CA PRO A 42 2.55 -10.06 15.37
C PRO A 42 1.33 -10.71 16.04
N LYS A 43 0.66 -9.96 16.91
CA LYS A 43 -0.62 -10.37 17.50
C LYS A 43 -1.61 -10.79 16.40
N ALA A 44 -2.40 -11.81 16.66
CA ALA A 44 -3.34 -12.40 15.69
C ALA A 44 -4.62 -11.56 15.50
N ASN A 45 -4.51 -10.24 15.39
CA ASN A 45 -5.64 -9.36 15.09
C ASN A 45 -5.96 -9.39 13.59
N THR A 46 -7.26 -9.38 13.27
CA THR A 46 -7.78 -9.37 11.90
C THR A 46 -9.11 -8.62 11.85
N ILE A 47 -9.70 -8.53 10.68
CA ILE A 47 -11.03 -7.96 10.47
C ILE A 47 -11.98 -9.00 9.87
N ILE A 48 -13.26 -8.81 10.11
CA ILE A 48 -14.36 -9.51 9.43
C ILE A 48 -15.35 -8.49 8.87
N ILE A 49 -16.04 -8.86 7.80
CA ILE A 49 -17.20 -8.14 7.29
C ILE A 49 -18.42 -8.70 8.03
N ASN A 50 -19.11 -7.89 8.81
CA ASN A 50 -20.25 -8.32 9.63
C ASN A 50 -21.56 -7.58 9.29
N ASP A 51 -21.49 -6.58 8.41
CA ASP A 51 -22.65 -5.85 7.89
C ASP A 51 -22.27 -5.24 6.54
N LYS A 52 -23.19 -4.46 5.94
CA LYS A 52 -22.97 -3.75 4.68
C LYS A 52 -21.83 -2.74 4.80
N ILE A 53 -20.83 -2.87 3.93
CA ILE A 53 -19.67 -1.96 3.90
C ILE A 53 -20.14 -0.56 3.50
N CYS A 54 -19.81 0.44 4.29
CA CYS A 54 -20.13 1.83 4.00
C CYS A 54 -19.15 2.82 4.65
N PHE A 55 -19.13 4.04 4.13
CA PHE A 55 -18.34 5.13 4.68
C PHE A 55 -18.79 5.52 6.10
N ASN A 56 -17.82 5.68 6.99
CA ASN A 56 -18.02 6.19 8.34
C ASN A 56 -17.59 7.66 8.40
N LYS A 57 -18.55 8.60 8.49
CA LYS A 57 -18.29 10.05 8.60
C LYS A 57 -17.51 10.46 9.85
N ASN A 58 -17.51 9.61 10.89
CA ASN A 58 -16.81 9.86 12.15
C ASN A 58 -15.48 9.09 12.22
N HIS A 59 -14.96 8.60 11.09
CA HIS A 59 -13.74 7.83 11.04
C HIS A 59 -12.54 8.60 11.63
N PRO A 60 -11.76 8.00 12.55
CA PRO A 60 -10.67 8.68 13.28
C PRO A 60 -9.65 9.36 12.37
N PHE A 61 -9.30 8.73 11.24
CA PHE A 61 -8.30 9.27 10.31
C PHE A 61 -8.69 10.61 9.66
N LEU A 62 -9.97 10.95 9.63
CA LEU A 62 -10.41 12.29 9.22
C LEU A 62 -9.97 13.35 10.25
N GLN A 63 -9.98 13.01 11.53
CA GLN A 63 -9.49 13.90 12.60
C GLN A 63 -7.96 13.97 12.60
N ASP A 64 -7.28 12.86 12.33
CA ASP A 64 -5.81 12.83 12.20
C ASP A 64 -5.35 13.73 11.05
N PHE A 65 -6.05 13.70 9.91
CA PHE A 65 -5.75 14.58 8.79
C PHE A 65 -6.03 16.06 9.13
N LYS A 66 -7.11 16.37 9.82
CA LYS A 66 -7.39 17.75 10.32
C LYS A 66 -6.30 18.24 11.26
N PHE A 67 -5.78 17.36 12.13
CA PHE A 67 -4.66 17.69 12.99
C PHE A 67 -3.40 18.01 12.16
N LEU A 68 -3.05 17.16 11.19
CA LEU A 68 -1.92 17.40 10.30
C LEU A 68 -2.03 18.76 9.59
N THR A 69 -3.20 19.08 9.03
CA THR A 69 -3.44 20.34 8.32
C THR A 69 -3.54 21.57 9.23
N SER A 70 -3.63 21.38 10.55
CA SER A 70 -3.48 22.48 11.52
C SER A 70 -2.01 22.87 11.74
N LEU A 71 -1.06 22.00 11.39
CA LEU A 71 0.38 22.22 11.55
C LEU A 71 1.08 22.66 10.26
N ILE A 72 0.52 22.29 9.12
CA ILE A 72 1.11 22.57 7.79
C ILE A 72 0.00 22.95 6.80
N GLU A 73 0.39 23.60 5.69
CA GLU A 73 -0.56 23.88 4.61
C GLU A 73 -1.12 22.57 4.03
N ALA A 74 -2.44 22.46 3.90
CA ALA A 74 -3.13 21.25 3.46
C ALA A 74 -2.63 20.71 2.09
N LYS A 75 -2.22 21.60 1.17
CA LYS A 75 -1.63 21.20 -0.13
C LYS A 75 -0.31 20.42 -0.01
N ASN A 76 0.41 20.58 1.11
CA ASN A 76 1.66 19.90 1.41
C ASN A 76 1.43 18.63 2.27
N ALA A 77 0.19 18.44 2.76
CA ALA A 77 -0.18 17.26 3.52
C ALA A 77 -0.46 16.09 2.58
N LYS A 78 0.07 14.93 2.93
CA LYS A 78 -0.22 13.65 2.29
C LYS A 78 -0.91 12.74 3.29
N MET A 79 -2.04 12.14 2.89
CA MET A 79 -2.73 11.13 3.68
C MET A 79 -2.42 9.74 3.14
N THR A 80 -2.17 8.80 4.03
CA THR A 80 -1.95 7.38 3.73
C THR A 80 -3.08 6.55 4.34
N ILE A 81 -3.69 5.69 3.56
CA ILE A 81 -4.72 4.75 3.99
C ILE A 81 -4.48 3.38 3.35
N PRO A 82 -4.88 2.27 3.98
CA PRO A 82 -4.78 0.97 3.33
C PRO A 82 -5.61 0.94 2.04
N SER A 83 -5.10 0.21 1.06
CA SER A 83 -5.76 0.03 -0.25
C SER A 83 -7.10 -0.72 -0.12
N PRO A 84 -8.08 -0.45 -1.01
CA PRO A 84 -9.36 -1.16 -1.03
C PRO A 84 -9.22 -2.68 -1.21
N SER A 85 -8.18 -3.14 -1.91
CA SER A 85 -7.85 -4.56 -2.04
C SER A 85 -7.59 -5.24 -0.69
N MET A 86 -7.01 -4.53 0.28
CA MET A 86 -6.78 -5.05 1.63
C MET A 86 -8.09 -5.35 2.36
N LEU A 87 -9.13 -4.54 2.16
CA LEU A 87 -10.43 -4.73 2.79
C LEU A 87 -11.13 -6.02 2.32
N HIS A 88 -10.87 -6.46 1.10
CA HIS A 88 -11.36 -7.75 0.59
C HIS A 88 -10.39 -8.89 0.89
N LEU A 89 -9.09 -8.69 0.68
CA LEU A 89 -8.07 -9.74 0.84
C LEU A 89 -8.11 -10.34 2.25
N ILE A 90 -8.10 -9.50 3.28
CA ILE A 90 -7.97 -9.95 4.67
C ILE A 90 -9.14 -10.83 5.09
N PRO A 91 -10.40 -10.38 5.04
CA PRO A 91 -11.54 -11.18 5.51
C PRO A 91 -12.01 -12.25 4.52
N CYS A 92 -11.84 -12.06 3.20
CA CYS A 92 -12.47 -12.91 2.20
C CYS A 92 -11.50 -13.89 1.52
N VAL A 93 -10.21 -13.54 1.41
CA VAL A 93 -9.23 -14.36 0.66
C VAL A 93 -8.23 -15.04 1.58
N ARG A 94 -7.66 -14.31 2.55
CA ARG A 94 -6.75 -14.89 3.54
C ARG A 94 -7.46 -15.80 4.52
N ALA A 95 -8.67 -15.45 4.96
CA ALA A 95 -9.46 -16.26 5.87
C ALA A 95 -9.73 -17.65 5.27
N GLN A 96 -9.43 -18.70 6.02
CA GLN A 96 -9.60 -20.08 5.53
C GLN A 96 -11.07 -20.51 5.47
N ASN A 97 -11.88 -19.98 6.39
CA ASN A 97 -13.28 -20.34 6.57
C ASN A 97 -14.20 -19.13 6.32
N TYR A 98 -13.88 -18.33 5.27
CA TYR A 98 -14.75 -17.22 4.90
C TYR A 98 -16.09 -17.75 4.39
N THR A 99 -17.15 -17.30 5.04
CA THR A 99 -18.52 -17.48 4.56
C THR A 99 -19.10 -16.09 4.29
N PRO A 100 -19.59 -15.82 3.06
CA PRO A 100 -20.28 -14.56 2.77
C PRO A 100 -21.45 -14.36 3.74
N ILE A 101 -21.63 -13.14 4.22
CA ILE A 101 -22.81 -12.79 5.02
C ILE A 101 -24.02 -12.67 4.10
N GLU A 102 -25.23 -12.99 4.60
CA GLU A 102 -26.47 -13.05 3.81
C GLU A 102 -26.82 -11.74 3.09
N ILE A 103 -26.34 -10.60 3.59
CA ILE A 103 -26.56 -9.27 2.99
C ILE A 103 -25.90 -9.10 1.62
N TYR A 104 -24.87 -9.92 1.31
CA TYR A 104 -24.19 -9.94 0.02
C TYR A 104 -24.49 -11.22 -0.74
N LYS A 105 -25.04 -11.09 -1.94
CA LYS A 105 -25.34 -12.22 -2.82
C LYS A 105 -24.08 -12.84 -3.41
N ASP A 106 -23.10 -11.98 -3.69
CA ASP A 106 -21.83 -12.37 -4.29
C ASP A 106 -20.71 -11.35 -3.97
N ASN A 107 -19.50 -11.68 -4.36
CA ASN A 107 -18.35 -10.80 -4.16
C ASN A 107 -18.41 -9.51 -5.03
N ASP A 108 -19.15 -9.49 -6.13
CA ASP A 108 -19.27 -8.30 -6.98
C ASP A 108 -20.04 -7.18 -6.26
N GLU A 109 -20.99 -7.51 -5.40
CA GLU A 109 -21.66 -6.54 -4.52
C GLU A 109 -20.68 -5.98 -3.49
N ILE A 110 -19.83 -6.84 -2.91
CA ILE A 110 -18.77 -6.40 -1.97
C ILE A 110 -17.80 -5.43 -2.67
N TYR A 111 -17.33 -5.74 -3.87
CA TYR A 111 -16.42 -4.86 -4.62
C TYR A 111 -17.04 -3.49 -4.93
N LYS A 112 -18.34 -3.43 -5.24
CA LYS A 112 -19.06 -2.16 -5.47
C LYS A 112 -19.14 -1.32 -4.21
N ASP A 113 -19.48 -1.91 -3.08
CA ASP A 113 -19.58 -1.21 -1.81
C ASP A 113 -18.19 -0.75 -1.32
N ILE A 114 -17.15 -1.55 -1.53
CA ILE A 114 -15.75 -1.15 -1.27
C ILE A 114 -15.39 0.07 -2.15
N ALA A 115 -15.65 0.02 -3.46
CA ALA A 115 -15.34 1.14 -4.36
C ALA A 115 -16.05 2.42 -3.93
N GLN A 116 -17.36 2.35 -3.63
CA GLN A 116 -18.14 3.51 -3.19
C GLN A 116 -17.63 4.06 -1.86
N THR A 117 -17.33 3.19 -0.89
CA THR A 117 -16.79 3.58 0.41
C THR A 117 -15.47 4.36 0.27
N TYR A 118 -14.57 3.90 -0.59
CA TYR A 118 -13.30 4.58 -0.84
C TYR A 118 -13.46 5.88 -1.65
N ILE A 119 -14.43 5.96 -2.54
CA ILE A 119 -14.82 7.22 -3.21
C ILE A 119 -15.28 8.25 -2.17
N ASP A 120 -16.09 7.83 -1.20
CA ASP A 120 -16.59 8.72 -0.15
C ASP A 120 -15.46 9.18 0.77
N PHE A 121 -14.54 8.29 1.19
CA PHE A 121 -13.33 8.68 1.93
C PHE A 121 -12.46 9.66 1.14
N MET A 122 -12.17 9.38 -0.12
CA MET A 122 -11.39 10.25 -0.99
C MET A 122 -12.01 11.65 -1.08
N ASN A 123 -13.31 11.73 -1.28
CA ASN A 123 -14.03 13.00 -1.36
C ASN A 123 -13.99 13.75 -0.03
N GLU A 124 -14.09 13.06 1.11
CA GLU A 124 -14.04 13.71 2.42
C GLU A 124 -12.64 14.22 2.74
N PHE A 125 -11.57 13.44 2.48
CA PHE A 125 -10.20 13.95 2.59
C PHE A 125 -9.94 15.13 1.65
N TYR A 126 -10.47 15.09 0.42
CA TYR A 126 -10.35 16.19 -0.52
C TYR A 126 -11.02 17.48 -0.01
N LYS A 127 -12.22 17.40 0.58
CA LYS A 127 -12.89 18.53 1.23
C LYS A 127 -12.08 19.11 2.39
N LEU A 128 -11.35 18.26 3.13
CA LEU A 128 -10.45 18.68 4.19
C LEU A 128 -9.14 19.30 3.65
N GLY A 129 -8.97 19.42 2.33
CA GLY A 129 -7.83 20.04 1.68
C GLY A 129 -6.76 19.05 1.20
N CYS A 130 -6.95 17.75 1.34
CA CYS A 130 -6.01 16.75 0.83
C CYS A 130 -5.85 16.87 -0.69
N ARG A 131 -4.59 16.88 -1.15
CA ARG A 131 -4.24 16.89 -2.58
C ARG A 131 -3.32 15.73 -2.97
N HIS A 132 -2.92 14.93 -1.99
CA HIS A 132 -2.21 13.68 -2.22
C HIS A 132 -2.73 12.60 -1.26
N LEU A 133 -3.47 11.62 -1.81
CA LEU A 133 -3.93 10.44 -1.09
C LEU A 133 -3.13 9.23 -1.58
N GLN A 134 -2.54 8.48 -0.66
CA GLN A 134 -1.82 7.24 -0.96
C GLN A 134 -2.58 6.03 -0.44
N LEU A 135 -2.72 5.04 -1.29
CA LEU A 135 -3.25 3.71 -0.99
C LEU A 135 -2.08 2.77 -0.70
N ASP A 136 -1.96 2.29 0.53
CA ASP A 136 -0.90 1.35 0.91
C ASP A 136 -1.39 -0.09 0.79
N ASP A 137 -0.67 -0.92 0.07
CA ASP A 137 -1.12 -2.24 -0.35
C ASP A 137 -0.07 -3.33 -0.13
N THR A 138 -0.42 -4.36 0.61
CA THR A 138 0.36 -5.60 0.72
C THR A 138 -0.20 -6.74 -0.12
N SER A 139 -1.41 -6.61 -0.69
CA SER A 139 -2.06 -7.66 -1.49
C SER A 139 -1.24 -7.98 -2.73
N TRP A 140 -0.84 -6.95 -3.46
CA TRP A 140 -0.01 -7.10 -4.65
C TRP A 140 1.38 -7.64 -4.32
N GLY A 141 1.95 -7.29 -3.16
CA GLY A 141 3.17 -7.91 -2.64
C GLY A 141 3.02 -9.42 -2.44
N GLU A 142 1.89 -9.88 -1.90
CA GLU A 142 1.59 -11.31 -1.79
C GLU A 142 1.42 -11.99 -3.15
N PHE A 143 0.80 -11.31 -4.10
CA PHE A 143 0.59 -11.84 -5.45
C PHE A 143 1.88 -11.90 -6.27
N CYS A 144 2.94 -11.20 -5.87
CA CYS A 144 4.29 -11.37 -6.38
C CYS A 144 4.97 -12.64 -5.85
N ASP A 145 4.59 -13.14 -4.67
CA ASP A 145 5.25 -14.25 -3.98
C ASP A 145 4.80 -15.61 -4.51
N LYS A 146 5.73 -16.36 -5.10
CA LYS A 146 5.45 -17.67 -5.75
C LYS A 146 4.85 -18.68 -4.78
N GLU A 147 5.34 -18.74 -3.53
CA GLU A 147 4.83 -19.72 -2.56
C GLU A 147 3.44 -19.36 -2.05
N LYS A 148 3.18 -18.06 -1.85
CA LYS A 148 1.84 -17.58 -1.52
C LYS A 148 0.85 -17.85 -2.66
N ARG A 149 1.21 -17.56 -3.90
CA ARG A 149 0.39 -17.91 -5.08
C ARG A 149 0.06 -19.40 -5.13
N LYS A 150 1.06 -20.26 -4.91
CA LYS A 150 0.83 -21.73 -4.83
C LYS A 150 -0.15 -22.09 -3.70
N SER A 151 0.00 -21.46 -2.54
CA SER A 151 -0.90 -21.69 -1.40
C SER A 151 -2.34 -21.30 -1.71
N TYR A 152 -2.56 -20.14 -2.34
CA TYR A 152 -3.89 -19.70 -2.78
C TYR A 152 -4.48 -20.65 -3.83
N ALA A 153 -3.69 -21.07 -4.82
CA ALA A 153 -4.13 -22.01 -5.85
C ALA A 153 -4.54 -23.37 -5.27
N LYS A 154 -3.81 -23.90 -4.27
CA LYS A 154 -4.17 -25.13 -3.56
C LYS A 154 -5.53 -25.03 -2.83
N ARG A 155 -5.94 -23.84 -2.45
CA ARG A 155 -7.24 -23.54 -1.84
C ARG A 155 -8.35 -23.26 -2.87
N GLY A 156 -8.06 -23.40 -4.17
CA GLY A 156 -9.01 -23.12 -5.25
C GLY A 156 -9.24 -21.64 -5.52
N ILE A 157 -8.39 -20.75 -5.00
CA ILE A 157 -8.52 -19.30 -5.17
C ILE A 157 -7.90 -18.89 -6.50
N ASN A 158 -8.69 -18.28 -7.37
CA ASN A 158 -8.24 -17.74 -8.65
C ASN A 158 -7.73 -16.32 -8.46
N LEU A 159 -6.40 -16.18 -8.29
CA LEU A 159 -5.77 -14.87 -8.08
C LEU A 159 -5.83 -13.97 -9.33
N ASP A 160 -5.87 -14.53 -10.52
CA ASP A 160 -5.91 -13.72 -11.75
C ASP A 160 -7.25 -12.99 -11.85
N LEU A 161 -8.36 -13.68 -11.51
CA LEU A 161 -9.67 -13.04 -11.41
C LEU A 161 -9.71 -11.96 -10.30
N ILE A 162 -9.12 -12.24 -9.14
CA ILE A 162 -9.05 -11.30 -8.02
C ILE A 162 -8.25 -10.05 -8.41
N GLN A 163 -7.13 -10.17 -9.11
CA GLN A 163 -6.33 -9.05 -9.60
C GLN A 163 -7.14 -8.14 -10.51
N GLU A 164 -7.89 -8.71 -11.46
CA GLU A 164 -8.76 -7.92 -12.35
C GLU A 164 -9.84 -7.16 -11.55
N LYS A 165 -10.44 -7.79 -10.55
CA LYS A 165 -11.44 -7.14 -9.69
C LYS A 165 -10.83 -6.02 -8.85
N TYR A 166 -9.62 -6.20 -8.31
CA TYR A 166 -8.94 -5.16 -7.54
C TYR A 166 -8.57 -3.96 -8.40
N VAL A 167 -8.08 -4.18 -9.62
CA VAL A 167 -7.85 -3.08 -10.57
C VAL A 167 -9.16 -2.40 -10.96
N TRP A 168 -10.26 -3.15 -11.13
CA TRP A 168 -11.56 -2.56 -11.39
C TRP A 168 -11.99 -1.63 -10.23
N VAL A 169 -11.90 -2.06 -8.98
CA VAL A 169 -12.23 -1.23 -7.79
C VAL A 169 -11.41 0.06 -7.77
N ILE A 170 -10.09 -0.05 -7.97
CA ILE A 170 -9.20 1.11 -7.97
C ILE A 170 -9.56 2.07 -9.11
N ASN A 171 -9.86 1.54 -10.28
CA ASN A 171 -10.22 2.36 -11.45
C ASN A 171 -11.57 3.07 -11.27
N GLU A 172 -12.54 2.50 -10.55
CA GLU A 172 -13.78 3.22 -10.19
C GLU A 172 -13.47 4.42 -9.27
N ILE A 173 -12.54 4.27 -8.30
CA ILE A 173 -12.09 5.38 -7.45
C ILE A 173 -11.37 6.44 -8.30
N VAL A 174 -10.49 6.03 -9.22
CA VAL A 174 -9.78 6.95 -10.13
C VAL A 174 -10.74 7.73 -11.01
N LYS A 175 -11.80 7.12 -11.52
CA LYS A 175 -12.83 7.80 -12.33
C LYS A 175 -13.55 8.90 -11.55
N ALA A 176 -13.79 8.70 -10.26
CA ALA A 176 -14.45 9.66 -9.39
C ALA A 176 -13.49 10.73 -8.82
N LYS A 177 -12.21 10.60 -9.05
CA LYS A 177 -11.15 11.43 -8.46
C LYS A 177 -11.23 12.90 -8.94
N PRO A 178 -11.15 13.91 -8.05
CA PRO A 178 -10.92 15.30 -8.43
C PRO A 178 -9.64 15.45 -9.27
N LYS A 179 -9.65 16.35 -10.26
CA LYS A 179 -8.56 16.49 -11.24
C LYS A 179 -7.21 16.87 -10.60
N ASP A 180 -7.22 17.67 -9.54
CA ASP A 180 -6.04 18.17 -8.83
C ASP A 180 -5.65 17.31 -7.61
N LEU A 181 -6.31 16.17 -7.39
CA LEU A 181 -5.89 15.18 -6.41
C LEU A 181 -4.91 14.20 -7.06
N ILE A 182 -3.76 14.00 -6.45
CA ILE A 182 -2.85 12.89 -6.76
C ILE A 182 -3.31 11.66 -5.98
N LEU A 183 -3.65 10.59 -6.69
CA LEU A 183 -3.93 9.29 -6.10
C LEU A 183 -2.76 8.36 -6.39
N SER A 184 -2.04 7.94 -5.36
CA SER A 184 -0.89 7.06 -5.48
C SER A 184 -1.11 5.71 -4.78
N MET A 185 -0.29 4.71 -5.11
CA MET A 185 -0.32 3.40 -4.46
C MET A 185 1.10 2.95 -4.11
N HIS A 186 1.29 2.54 -2.86
CA HIS A 186 2.52 1.87 -2.43
C HIS A 186 2.30 0.36 -2.39
N ILE A 187 3.16 -0.38 -3.08
CA ILE A 187 3.16 -1.85 -3.06
C ILE A 187 4.18 -2.32 -2.04
N CYS A 188 3.68 -2.61 -0.86
CA CYS A 188 4.47 -3.04 0.27
C CYS A 188 4.70 -4.57 0.26
N ARG A 189 5.88 -4.98 0.69
CA ARG A 189 6.21 -6.40 0.88
C ARG A 189 6.24 -6.82 2.35
N GLY A 190 5.75 -5.95 3.21
CA GLY A 190 5.81 -6.09 4.67
C GLY A 190 7.01 -5.39 5.28
N ASN A 191 6.77 -4.75 6.42
CA ASN A 191 7.79 -4.00 7.15
C ASN A 191 7.52 -4.13 8.65
N PHE A 192 8.17 -5.09 9.28
CA PHE A 192 8.02 -5.39 10.71
C PHE A 192 9.37 -5.81 11.27
N ARG A 193 9.90 -5.03 12.24
CA ARG A 193 11.20 -5.29 12.88
C ARG A 193 12.30 -5.61 11.87
N SER A 194 12.44 -4.76 10.85
CA SER A 194 13.42 -4.92 9.75
C SER A 194 13.26 -6.18 8.89
N THR A 195 12.15 -6.92 9.01
CA THR A 195 11.84 -8.10 8.19
C THR A 195 10.76 -7.80 7.16
N TRP A 196 10.41 -8.78 6.35
CA TRP A 196 9.38 -8.72 5.33
C TRP A 196 8.46 -9.93 5.35
N PHE A 197 7.32 -9.79 4.71
CA PHE A 197 6.26 -10.77 4.68
C PHE A 197 6.16 -11.54 3.34
N SER A 198 6.56 -10.89 2.24
CA SER A 198 6.51 -11.47 0.89
C SER A 198 7.73 -11.08 0.06
N SER A 199 8.07 -11.92 -0.91
CA SER A 199 9.17 -11.73 -1.86
C SER A 199 8.74 -12.15 -3.26
N GLY A 200 9.46 -11.70 -4.29
CA GLY A 200 9.20 -11.97 -5.70
C GLY A 200 9.16 -10.69 -6.53
N GLY A 201 9.57 -10.76 -7.78
CA GLY A 201 9.46 -9.65 -8.73
C GLY A 201 8.01 -9.35 -9.10
N TYR A 202 7.80 -8.23 -9.77
CA TYR A 202 6.45 -7.77 -10.15
C TYR A 202 5.89 -8.47 -11.39
N GLU A 203 6.61 -9.42 -12.00
CA GLU A 203 6.25 -10.08 -13.27
C GLU A 203 4.84 -10.68 -13.24
N SER A 204 4.45 -11.29 -12.11
CA SER A 204 3.16 -11.97 -11.97
C SER A 204 1.96 -11.03 -11.84
N VAL A 205 2.19 -9.74 -11.65
CA VAL A 205 1.13 -8.74 -11.44
C VAL A 205 1.21 -7.58 -12.44
N ALA A 206 2.33 -7.41 -13.12
CA ALA A 206 2.65 -6.21 -13.88
C ALA A 206 1.66 -5.92 -15.02
N GLU A 207 1.27 -6.92 -15.79
CA GLU A 207 0.34 -6.73 -16.91
C GLU A 207 -1.01 -6.20 -16.43
N VAL A 208 -1.53 -6.73 -15.33
CA VAL A 208 -2.81 -6.31 -14.75
C VAL A 208 -2.64 -5.01 -13.97
N LEU A 209 -1.71 -4.97 -13.00
CA LEU A 209 -1.56 -3.82 -12.12
C LEU A 209 -1.01 -2.60 -12.89
N PHE A 210 0.16 -2.72 -13.51
CA PHE A 210 0.78 -1.57 -14.17
C PHE A 210 0.13 -1.25 -15.52
N GLY A 211 -0.33 -2.27 -16.25
CA GLY A 211 -0.91 -2.11 -17.57
C GLY A 211 -2.37 -1.65 -17.59
N LYS A 212 -3.15 -1.94 -16.53
CA LYS A 212 -4.60 -1.67 -16.52
C LYS A 212 -5.06 -0.73 -15.41
N CYS A 213 -4.26 -0.52 -14.34
CA CYS A 213 -4.60 0.41 -13.26
C CYS A 213 -4.25 1.84 -13.66
N ASN A 214 -5.22 2.76 -13.58
CA ASN A 214 -5.11 4.14 -14.03
C ASN A 214 -4.71 5.12 -12.91
N ILE A 215 -4.06 4.64 -11.86
CA ILE A 215 -3.56 5.47 -10.77
C ILE A 215 -2.48 6.45 -11.26
N ASP A 216 -2.28 7.58 -10.57
CA ASP A 216 -1.32 8.60 -11.03
C ASP A 216 0.13 8.19 -10.78
N MET A 217 0.40 7.43 -9.69
CA MET A 217 1.76 7.15 -9.24
C MET A 217 1.86 5.85 -8.46
N PHE A 218 2.90 5.06 -8.73
CA PHE A 218 3.26 3.87 -7.95
C PHE A 218 4.52 4.11 -7.12
N PHE A 219 4.50 3.70 -5.85
CA PHE A 219 5.67 3.57 -5.00
C PHE A 219 6.05 2.08 -4.92
N LEU A 220 7.20 1.72 -5.46
CA LEU A 220 7.60 0.31 -5.64
C LEU A 220 8.89 0.02 -4.88
N GLU A 221 8.88 -1.06 -4.07
CA GLU A 221 10.07 -1.52 -3.38
C GLU A 221 11.05 -2.16 -4.36
N TYR A 222 12.30 -1.66 -4.35
CA TYR A 222 13.42 -2.16 -5.15
C TYR A 222 14.74 -2.09 -4.39
N ASP A 223 14.72 -2.09 -3.07
CA ASP A 223 15.92 -1.92 -2.21
C ASP A 223 16.86 -3.13 -2.23
N ASN A 224 16.39 -4.32 -2.60
CA ASN A 224 17.22 -5.52 -2.74
C ASN A 224 16.61 -6.56 -3.71
N ASP A 225 17.28 -7.70 -3.87
CA ASP A 225 16.96 -8.75 -4.84
C ASP A 225 15.60 -9.41 -4.64
N ARG A 226 14.96 -9.28 -3.44
CA ARG A 226 13.62 -9.85 -3.20
C ARG A 226 12.54 -9.25 -4.11
N SER A 227 12.79 -8.08 -4.68
CA SER A 227 11.83 -7.35 -5.53
C SER A 227 12.00 -7.63 -7.03
N GLY A 228 12.99 -8.42 -7.44
CA GLY A 228 13.28 -8.73 -8.84
C GLY A 228 13.87 -7.58 -9.63
N GLY A 229 13.79 -7.66 -10.95
CA GLY A 229 14.31 -6.67 -11.90
C GLY A 229 13.30 -5.59 -12.28
N PHE A 230 13.71 -4.69 -13.18
CA PHE A 230 12.90 -3.56 -13.65
C PHE A 230 12.05 -3.86 -14.91
N GLU A 231 12.18 -5.05 -15.51
CA GLU A 231 11.44 -5.46 -16.72
C GLU A 231 9.92 -5.26 -16.60
N PRO A 232 9.27 -5.49 -15.44
CA PRO A 232 7.85 -5.23 -15.25
C PRO A 232 7.43 -3.78 -15.50
N LEU A 233 8.34 -2.80 -15.38
CA LEU A 233 8.05 -1.39 -15.63
C LEU A 233 7.67 -1.10 -17.09
N LYS A 234 7.98 -1.98 -18.03
CA LYS A 234 7.54 -1.86 -19.44
C LYS A 234 6.01 -1.77 -19.62
N PHE A 235 5.23 -2.22 -18.64
CA PHE A 235 3.77 -2.13 -18.65
C PHE A 235 3.24 -0.77 -18.16
N ILE A 236 4.09 0.05 -17.54
CA ILE A 236 3.74 1.42 -17.14
C ILE A 236 3.49 2.27 -18.37
N LYS A 237 2.42 3.06 -18.36
CA LYS A 237 2.04 3.97 -19.45
C LYS A 237 2.41 5.42 -19.13
N ASN A 238 1.51 6.09 -18.42
CA ASN A 238 1.65 7.52 -18.07
C ASN A 238 1.88 7.75 -16.57
N GLN A 239 1.80 6.70 -15.77
CA GLN A 239 1.97 6.79 -14.32
C GLN A 239 3.41 7.18 -13.97
N LYS A 240 3.59 7.92 -12.89
CA LYS A 240 4.90 8.11 -12.28
C LYS A 240 5.28 6.86 -11.48
N VAL A 241 6.56 6.56 -11.40
CA VAL A 241 7.10 5.48 -10.59
C VAL A 241 8.12 6.04 -9.61
N VAL A 242 7.87 5.83 -8.32
CA VAL A 242 8.81 6.16 -7.26
C VAL A 242 9.57 4.89 -6.92
N LEU A 243 10.86 4.87 -7.28
CA LEU A 243 11.74 3.74 -7.01
C LEU A 243 12.20 3.79 -5.55
N GLY A 244 11.73 2.84 -4.75
CA GLY A 244 12.14 2.63 -3.37
C GLY A 244 13.47 1.89 -3.31
N LEU A 245 14.56 2.57 -3.60
CA LEU A 245 15.90 1.98 -3.68
C LEU A 245 16.68 2.05 -2.36
N ILE A 246 16.25 2.90 -1.43
CA ILE A 246 16.91 3.09 -0.14
C ILE A 246 16.17 2.27 0.91
N THR A 247 16.85 1.31 1.53
CA THR A 247 16.22 0.46 2.55
C THR A 247 15.95 1.21 3.85
N THR A 248 14.82 0.92 4.48
CA THR A 248 14.52 1.38 5.85
C THR A 248 14.71 0.27 6.88
N LYS A 249 15.29 -0.87 6.47
CA LYS A 249 15.41 -2.05 7.32
C LYS A 249 16.74 -2.10 8.08
N PHE A 250 17.76 -1.51 7.51
CA PHE A 250 19.13 -1.53 8.05
C PHE A 250 19.75 -0.13 8.00
N PRO A 251 20.65 0.22 8.97
CA PRO A 251 21.22 1.56 9.09
C PRO A 251 22.23 1.90 8.01
N GLU A 252 22.89 0.91 7.42
CA GLU A 252 23.96 1.14 6.44
C GLU A 252 23.45 1.97 5.27
N LEU A 253 24.18 3.04 4.91
CA LEU A 253 23.86 3.87 3.77
C LEU A 253 24.21 3.16 2.47
N GLU A 254 23.34 3.25 1.50
CA GLU A 254 23.59 2.80 0.14
C GLU A 254 24.64 3.68 -0.56
N ASP A 255 25.46 3.06 -1.40
CA ASP A 255 26.40 3.78 -2.27
C ASP A 255 25.62 4.58 -3.33
N LYS A 256 25.90 5.88 -3.43
CA LYS A 256 25.22 6.82 -4.34
C LYS A 256 25.33 6.42 -5.80
N GLU A 257 26.51 5.95 -6.21
CA GLU A 257 26.76 5.57 -7.61
C GLU A 257 26.05 4.26 -7.95
N ILE A 258 25.93 3.33 -7.00
CA ILE A 258 25.13 2.11 -7.17
C ILE A 258 23.65 2.48 -7.33
N VAL A 259 23.12 3.39 -6.48
CA VAL A 259 21.72 3.83 -6.59
C VAL A 259 21.47 4.52 -7.94
N LYS A 260 22.34 5.45 -8.37
CA LYS A 260 22.24 6.09 -9.68
C LYS A 260 22.29 5.09 -10.84
N LYS A 261 23.17 4.10 -10.76
CA LYS A 261 23.25 3.02 -11.75
C LYS A 261 21.94 2.25 -11.83
N ARG A 262 21.32 1.92 -10.71
CA ARG A 262 20.01 1.24 -10.67
C ARG A 262 18.87 2.11 -11.24
N ILE A 263 18.87 3.42 -10.98
CA ILE A 263 17.94 4.34 -11.65
C ILE A 263 18.15 4.29 -13.17
N PHE A 264 19.40 4.29 -13.63
CA PHE A 264 19.73 4.20 -15.05
C PHE A 264 19.32 2.84 -15.68
N GLU A 265 19.40 1.75 -14.94
CA GLU A 265 18.88 0.45 -15.36
C GLU A 265 17.36 0.49 -15.59
N ALA A 266 16.61 1.16 -14.70
CA ALA A 266 15.16 1.32 -14.84
C ALA A 266 14.78 2.13 -16.10
N THR A 267 15.64 3.07 -16.56
CA THR A 267 15.35 3.87 -17.76
C THR A 267 15.33 3.07 -19.07
N LYS A 268 15.76 1.82 -19.04
CA LYS A 268 15.60 0.91 -20.19
C LYS A 268 14.13 0.54 -20.45
N PHE A 269 13.27 0.70 -19.45
CA PHE A 269 11.87 0.27 -19.49
C PHE A 269 10.87 1.42 -19.38
N ILE A 270 11.28 2.55 -18.78
CA ILE A 270 10.42 3.72 -18.53
C ILE A 270 11.25 5.01 -18.63
N PRO A 271 10.73 6.08 -19.24
CA PRO A 271 11.45 7.34 -19.36
C PRO A 271 11.86 7.94 -18.02
N LEU A 272 13.06 8.54 -17.95
CA LEU A 272 13.60 9.16 -16.71
C LEU A 272 12.64 10.19 -16.09
N ASN A 273 11.94 10.96 -16.91
CA ASN A 273 10.99 11.97 -16.44
C ASN A 273 9.73 11.40 -15.76
N GLN A 274 9.52 10.08 -15.82
CA GLN A 274 8.48 9.38 -15.05
C GLN A 274 9.02 8.77 -13.75
N LEU A 275 10.34 8.78 -13.53
CA LEU A 275 10.97 8.19 -12.35
C LEU A 275 11.16 9.23 -11.24
N LEU A 276 10.97 8.78 -10.01
CA LEU A 276 11.28 9.47 -8.76
C LEU A 276 12.03 8.49 -7.84
N LEU A 277 12.61 9.00 -6.76
CA LEU A 277 13.34 8.21 -5.78
C LEU A 277 12.73 8.35 -4.39
N SER A 278 12.69 7.26 -3.64
CA SER A 278 12.31 7.25 -2.21
C SER A 278 13.02 6.15 -1.43
N THR A 279 12.76 6.11 -0.13
CA THR A 279 12.94 4.90 0.67
C THR A 279 11.96 3.81 0.21
N GLN A 280 12.32 2.55 0.48
CA GLN A 280 11.49 1.42 0.02
C GLN A 280 10.14 1.34 0.75
N CYS A 281 10.10 1.75 2.02
CA CYS A 281 8.90 1.79 2.87
C CYS A 281 9.07 2.91 3.92
N GLY A 282 8.15 3.01 4.89
CA GLY A 282 8.34 3.79 6.10
C GLY A 282 9.39 3.19 7.04
N PHE A 283 9.89 3.97 8.00
CA PHE A 283 10.86 3.51 9.00
C PHE A 283 10.21 2.78 10.17
N SER A 284 8.91 2.95 10.36
CA SER A 284 8.12 2.26 11.37
C SER A 284 6.70 2.05 10.85
N SER A 285 6.32 0.80 10.61
CA SER A 285 4.96 0.43 10.17
C SER A 285 4.12 -0.18 11.32
N THR A 286 4.75 -0.39 12.48
CA THR A 286 4.15 -0.84 13.74
C THR A 286 4.84 -0.14 14.91
N GLU A 287 4.30 -0.27 16.12
CA GLU A 287 4.86 0.33 17.33
C GLU A 287 6.33 -0.06 17.61
N GLU A 288 6.74 -1.25 17.14
CA GLU A 288 8.09 -1.74 17.37
C GLU A 288 9.17 -1.07 16.50
N GLY A 289 8.77 -0.54 15.32
CA GLY A 289 9.69 0.08 14.37
C GLY A 289 10.70 -0.88 13.74
N ASN A 290 11.63 -0.32 12.97
CA ASN A 290 12.77 -1.02 12.41
C ASN A 290 14.05 -0.75 13.24
N ASN A 291 15.11 -1.52 13.00
CA ASN A 291 16.39 -1.42 13.73
C ASN A 291 17.24 -0.26 13.21
N LEU A 292 16.70 0.97 13.30
CA LEU A 292 17.40 2.21 12.97
C LEU A 292 17.14 3.25 14.05
N SER A 293 18.16 4.03 14.36
CA SER A 293 18.03 5.24 15.16
C SER A 293 17.39 6.38 14.37
N ILE A 294 16.96 7.43 15.07
CA ILE A 294 16.42 8.64 14.44
C ILE A 294 17.49 9.33 13.56
N ASP A 295 18.74 9.35 13.99
CA ASP A 295 19.82 9.96 13.20
C ASP A 295 20.07 9.18 11.90
N GLU A 296 20.16 7.87 11.95
CA GLU A 296 20.28 7.00 10.77
C GLU A 296 19.08 7.14 9.81
N GLN A 297 17.85 7.32 10.34
CA GLN A 297 16.70 7.67 9.52
C GLN A 297 16.92 8.98 8.75
N TRP A 298 17.43 10.03 9.42
CA TRP A 298 17.70 11.31 8.78
C TRP A 298 18.83 11.22 7.74
N GLU A 299 19.85 10.41 7.99
CA GLU A 299 20.92 10.13 7.02
C GLU A 299 20.37 9.49 5.74
N LYS A 300 19.49 8.48 5.86
CA LYS A 300 18.78 7.86 4.72
C LYS A 300 17.94 8.89 3.94
N ILE A 301 17.20 9.74 4.64
CA ILE A 301 16.39 10.80 4.01
C ILE A 301 17.27 11.81 3.28
N ASN A 302 18.41 12.17 3.85
CA ASN A 302 19.36 13.09 3.22
C ASN A 302 20.00 12.44 1.98
N LEU A 303 20.33 11.15 2.03
CA LEU A 303 20.83 10.41 0.87
C LEU A 303 19.82 10.45 -0.30
N VAL A 304 18.54 10.24 -0.04
CA VAL A 304 17.47 10.37 -1.06
C VAL A 304 17.48 11.77 -1.67
N LYS A 305 17.58 12.83 -0.85
CA LYS A 305 17.61 14.22 -1.34
C LYS A 305 18.82 14.49 -2.21
N GLU A 306 19.99 14.02 -1.82
CA GLU A 306 21.25 14.27 -2.53
C GLU A 306 21.30 13.56 -3.90
N ILE A 307 20.62 12.43 -4.05
CA ILE A 307 20.57 11.70 -5.32
C ILE A 307 19.47 12.25 -6.24
N ALA A 308 18.37 12.74 -5.70
CA ALA A 308 17.19 13.18 -6.44
C ALA A 308 17.34 14.58 -7.09
N ILE A 309 18.47 15.26 -6.88
CA ILE A 309 18.84 16.53 -7.52
C ILE A 309 19.58 16.22 -8.81
#